data_86e0abb1ec86ca594a596e3d88744989
#
_entry.id   86e0abb1ec86ca594a596e3d88744989
#
_cell.length_a   1.000
_cell.length_b   1.000
_cell.length_c   1.000
_cell.angle_alpha   90.00
_cell.angle_beta   90.00
_cell.angle_gamma   90.00
#
_symmetry.space_group_name_H-M   'P 1'
#
loop_
_entity.id
_entity.type
_entity.pdbx_description
1 polymer ?
#
loop_
_entity_poly.entity_id
_entity_poly.type
_entity_poly.pdbx_seq_one_letter_code
_entity_poly.pdbx_strand_id
1 'polypeptide(L)'
;MIELILASSSPSRLRLLESAGIKPTVLVSGVDEEGEEFDSLSPSELVIALAILKAHTVKDNAPDNSIILGCDSTFEFEGKSLGKPGNRENAITRCKQLSGKSGYLHTGH
;
A
#
# COMPACT_ATOMS: atom_id res chain seq x y z
N MET A 1 -13.93 13.08 19.92
CA MET A 1 -13.92 12.83 18.47
C MET A 1 -12.87 11.76 18.13
N ILE A 2 -13.23 10.76 17.34
CA ILE A 2 -12.30 9.73 16.92
C ILE A 2 -11.44 10.26 15.77
N GLU A 3 -10.14 10.10 15.89
CA GLU A 3 -9.19 10.52 14.86
C GLU A 3 -8.90 9.35 13.92
N LEU A 4 -8.85 9.62 12.61
CA LEU A 4 -8.43 8.62 11.61
C LEU A 4 -6.94 8.78 11.31
N ILE A 5 -6.20 7.71 11.49
CA ILE A 5 -4.78 7.65 11.17
C ILE A 5 -4.60 6.84 9.89
N LEU A 6 -3.97 7.43 8.89
CA LEU A 6 -3.64 6.74 7.63
C LEU A 6 -2.17 6.28 7.71
N ALA A 7 -1.99 4.98 7.83
CA ALA A 7 -0.66 4.36 7.87
C ALA A 7 -0.15 4.09 6.45
N SER A 8 0.10 5.15 5.69
CA SER A 8 0.48 5.05 4.29
C SER A 8 1.25 6.29 3.86
N SER A 9 2.20 6.11 2.96
CA SER A 9 2.92 7.22 2.32
C SER A 9 2.29 7.62 0.97
N SER A 10 1.19 7.01 0.57
CA SER A 10 0.57 7.24 -0.74
C SER A 10 -0.18 8.58 -0.78
N PRO A 11 0.24 9.53 -1.63
CA PRO A 11 -0.51 10.77 -1.82
C PRO A 11 -1.91 10.54 -2.41
N SER A 12 -2.07 9.50 -3.22
CA SER A 12 -3.36 9.17 -3.84
C SER A 12 -4.40 8.77 -2.82
N ARG A 13 -4.02 7.96 -1.83
CA ARG A 13 -4.93 7.54 -0.76
C ARG A 13 -5.36 8.70 0.12
N LEU A 14 -4.41 9.60 0.44
CA LEU A 14 -4.72 10.81 1.17
C LEU A 14 -5.73 11.66 0.42
N ARG A 15 -5.51 11.89 -0.87
CA ARG A 15 -6.43 12.67 -1.71
C ARG A 15 -7.82 12.04 -1.80
N LEU A 16 -7.92 10.71 -1.87
CA LEU A 16 -9.21 10.02 -1.89
C LEU A 16 -10.01 10.28 -0.62
N LEU A 17 -9.35 10.19 0.55
CA LEU A 17 -10.00 10.47 1.82
C LEU A 17 -10.42 11.93 1.93
N GLU A 18 -9.56 12.84 1.53
CA GLU A 18 -9.88 14.28 1.52
C GLU A 18 -11.06 14.60 0.61
N SER A 19 -11.12 13.94 -0.56
CA SER A 19 -12.25 14.09 -1.48
C SER A 19 -13.57 13.61 -0.88
N ALA A 20 -13.52 12.66 0.04
CA ALA A 20 -14.69 12.17 0.77
C ALA A 20 -15.03 13.01 2.01
N GLY A 21 -14.31 14.11 2.25
CA GLY A 21 -14.53 14.98 3.40
C GLY A 21 -13.85 14.52 4.68
N ILE A 22 -12.93 13.55 4.56
CA ILE A 22 -12.20 12.99 5.69
C ILE A 22 -10.78 13.56 5.72
N LYS A 23 -10.35 14.08 6.87
CA LYS A 23 -8.99 14.63 7.04
C LYS A 23 -8.20 13.73 7.97
N PRO A 24 -7.49 12.72 7.45
CA PRO A 24 -6.71 11.83 8.30
C PRO A 24 -5.39 12.46 8.74
N THR A 25 -4.85 11.95 9.84
CA THR A 25 -3.45 12.19 10.19
C THR A 25 -2.62 11.10 9.55
N VAL A 26 -1.56 11.47 8.82
CA VAL A 26 -0.69 10.51 8.15
C VAL A 26 0.47 10.11 9.06
N LEU A 27 0.64 8.80 9.27
CA LEU A 27 1.80 8.24 9.94
C LEU A 27 2.41 7.19 9.04
N VAL A 28 3.64 7.43 8.57
CA VAL A 28 4.35 6.48 7.70
C VAL A 28 4.99 5.41 8.57
N SER A 29 4.71 4.14 8.25
CA SER A 29 5.17 3.01 9.06
C SER A 29 6.66 2.70 8.92
N GLY A 30 7.23 2.92 7.73
CA GLY A 30 8.63 2.58 7.45
C GLY A 30 8.93 1.08 7.46
N VAL A 31 7.92 0.23 7.29
CA VAL A 31 8.13 -1.22 7.29
C VAL A 31 8.91 -1.68 6.07
N ASP A 32 9.68 -2.76 6.23
CA ASP A 32 10.37 -3.43 5.13
C ASP A 32 9.36 -4.29 4.36
N GLU A 33 8.99 -3.84 3.17
CA GLU A 33 8.02 -4.51 2.32
C GLU A 33 8.64 -5.62 1.47
N GLU A 34 9.96 -5.73 1.47
CA GLU A 34 10.72 -6.69 0.67
C GLU A 34 11.32 -7.81 1.52
N GLY A 35 10.87 -7.98 2.76
CA GLY A 35 11.34 -9.02 3.65
C GLY A 35 11.02 -10.42 3.13
N GLU A 36 11.87 -11.40 3.48
CA GLU A 36 11.73 -12.78 3.05
C GLU A 36 10.39 -13.41 3.48
N GLU A 37 9.83 -12.95 4.58
CA GLU A 37 8.53 -13.43 5.07
C GLU A 37 7.39 -13.23 4.09
N PHE A 38 7.56 -12.35 3.11
CA PHE A 38 6.52 -12.07 2.10
C PHE A 38 6.70 -12.83 0.80
N ASP A 39 7.83 -13.51 0.60
CA ASP A 39 8.18 -14.16 -0.68
C ASP A 39 7.23 -15.28 -1.09
N SER A 40 6.62 -15.96 -0.13
CA SER A 40 5.72 -17.09 -0.39
C SER A 40 4.26 -16.68 -0.56
N LEU A 41 3.95 -15.40 -0.38
CA LEU A 41 2.57 -14.92 -0.44
C LEU A 41 2.14 -14.62 -1.88
N SER A 42 0.89 -14.99 -2.20
CA SER A 42 0.29 -14.54 -3.46
C SER A 42 0.07 -13.03 -3.43
N PRO A 43 -0.11 -12.36 -4.60
CA PRO A 43 -0.36 -10.92 -4.61
C PRO A 43 -1.52 -10.48 -3.74
N SER A 44 -2.63 -11.22 -3.72
CA SER A 44 -3.78 -10.88 -2.88
C SER A 44 -3.48 -11.06 -1.38
N GLU A 45 -2.72 -12.08 -1.01
CA GLU A 45 -2.29 -12.29 0.38
C GLU A 45 -1.27 -11.24 0.82
N LEU A 46 -0.36 -10.87 -0.08
CA LEU A 46 0.69 -9.89 0.20
C LEU A 46 0.12 -8.54 0.62
N VAL A 47 -0.85 -8.01 -0.13
CA VAL A 47 -1.41 -6.69 0.18
C VAL A 47 -2.14 -6.67 1.50
N ILE A 48 -2.78 -7.77 1.88
CA ILE A 48 -3.45 -7.88 3.18
C ILE A 48 -2.41 -7.93 4.30
N ALA A 49 -1.37 -8.76 4.14
CA ALA A 49 -0.31 -8.88 5.14
C ALA A 49 0.42 -7.56 5.37
N LEU A 50 0.74 -6.84 4.29
CA LEU A 50 1.41 -5.54 4.39
C LEU A 50 0.50 -4.47 4.99
N ALA A 51 -0.79 -4.46 4.64
CA ALA A 51 -1.75 -3.53 5.23
C ALA A 51 -1.86 -3.72 6.75
N ILE A 52 -1.94 -4.97 7.20
CA ILE A 52 -1.98 -5.30 8.62
C ILE A 52 -0.69 -4.86 9.32
N LEU A 53 0.46 -5.17 8.74
CA LEU A 53 1.75 -4.81 9.31
C LEU A 53 1.90 -3.30 9.45
N LYS A 54 1.51 -2.55 8.43
CA LYS A 54 1.58 -1.07 8.47
C LYS A 54 0.69 -0.50 9.57
N ALA A 55 -0.53 -0.99 9.71
CA ALA A 55 -1.42 -0.54 10.75
C ALA A 55 -0.86 -0.85 12.14
N HIS A 56 -0.37 -2.05 12.36
CA HIS A 56 0.20 -2.44 13.65
C HIS A 56 1.48 -1.68 14.00
N THR A 57 2.31 -1.36 13.00
CA THR A 57 3.57 -0.67 13.22
C THR A 57 3.38 0.75 13.74
N VAL A 58 2.34 1.46 13.29
CA VAL A 58 2.08 2.83 13.75
C VAL A 58 1.21 2.90 15.00
N LYS A 59 0.70 1.78 15.46
CA LYS A 59 -0.23 1.71 16.59
C LYS A 59 0.30 2.42 17.85
N ASP A 60 1.56 2.22 18.18
CA ASP A 60 2.15 2.78 19.40
C ASP A 60 2.34 4.29 19.33
N ASN A 61 2.37 4.85 18.11
CA ASN A 61 2.52 6.28 17.88
C ASN A 61 1.19 6.98 17.62
N ALA A 62 0.10 6.22 17.58
CA ALA A 62 -1.23 6.78 17.34
C ALA A 62 -1.92 7.15 18.67
N PRO A 63 -2.76 8.19 18.69
CA PRO A 63 -3.55 8.52 19.87
C PRO A 63 -4.48 7.36 20.28
N ASP A 64 -4.78 7.25 21.58
CA ASP A 64 -5.63 6.19 22.10
C ASP A 64 -7.02 6.17 21.47
N ASN A 65 -7.56 7.35 21.16
CA ASN A 65 -8.89 7.48 20.57
C ASN A 65 -8.81 7.65 19.06
N SER A 66 -8.22 6.66 18.38
CA SER A 66 -8.02 6.70 16.94
C SER A 66 -8.38 5.38 16.29
N ILE A 67 -8.70 5.47 14.99
CA ILE A 67 -8.84 4.31 14.10
C ILE A 67 -7.66 4.35 13.13
N ILE A 68 -6.98 3.24 12.96
CA ILE A 68 -5.81 3.14 12.11
C ILE A 68 -6.17 2.39 10.83
N LEU A 69 -5.92 3.02 9.69
CA LEU A 69 -6.14 2.42 8.38
C LEU A 69 -4.79 2.13 7.73
N GLY A 70 -4.47 0.85 7.59
CA GLY A 70 -3.31 0.40 6.83
C GLY A 70 -3.76 -0.02 5.44
N CYS A 71 -2.97 0.30 4.43
CA CYS A 71 -3.27 -0.03 3.05
C CYS A 71 -2.01 -0.42 2.30
N ASP A 72 -2.16 -1.33 1.35
CA ASP A 72 -1.11 -1.67 0.41
C ASP A 72 -1.71 -2.06 -0.92
N SER A 73 -0.97 -1.83 -2.01
CA SER A 73 -1.39 -2.21 -3.36
C SER A 73 -0.22 -2.87 -4.09
N THR A 74 -0.53 -3.88 -4.90
CA THR A 74 0.43 -4.49 -5.80
C THR A 74 -0.24 -4.85 -7.12
N PHE A 75 0.51 -4.80 -8.20
CA PHE A 75 0.04 -5.20 -9.51
C PHE A 75 0.49 -6.63 -9.79
N GLU A 76 -0.47 -7.51 -10.05
CA GLU A 76 -0.18 -8.89 -10.43
C GLU A 76 -0.11 -9.00 -11.94
N PHE A 77 1.04 -9.47 -12.44
CA PHE A 77 1.27 -9.70 -13.85
C PHE A 77 1.95 -11.06 -14.02
N GLU A 78 1.32 -11.93 -14.79
CA GLU A 78 1.81 -13.30 -15.01
C GLU A 78 2.06 -14.06 -13.70
N GLY A 79 1.18 -13.87 -12.73
CA GLY A 79 1.25 -14.54 -11.42
C GLY A 79 2.25 -13.95 -10.44
N LYS A 80 2.89 -12.83 -10.78
CA LYS A 80 3.91 -12.20 -9.93
C LYS A 80 3.48 -10.80 -9.51
N SER A 81 3.83 -10.43 -8.29
CA SER A 81 3.64 -9.07 -7.81
C SER A 81 4.70 -8.15 -8.38
N LEU A 82 4.26 -7.03 -8.96
CA LEU A 82 5.14 -5.97 -9.44
C LEU A 82 4.95 -4.74 -8.56
N GLY A 83 6.01 -4.31 -7.91
CA GLY A 83 6.03 -3.07 -7.12
C GLY A 83 6.17 -1.83 -8.00
N LYS A 84 6.31 -0.68 -7.36
CA LYS A 84 6.54 0.57 -8.06
C LYS A 84 7.87 0.51 -8.84
N PRO A 85 7.94 1.07 -10.07
CA PRO A 85 9.17 1.00 -10.86
C PRO A 85 10.37 1.74 -10.24
N GLY A 86 10.12 2.75 -9.40
CA GLY A 86 11.16 3.45 -8.66
C GLY A 86 11.85 4.59 -9.42
N ASN A 87 12.00 4.48 -10.73
CA ASN A 87 12.58 5.54 -11.55
C ASN A 87 11.96 5.53 -12.96
N ARG A 88 12.28 6.56 -13.74
CA ARG A 88 11.72 6.76 -15.08
C ARG A 88 12.07 5.63 -16.04
N GLU A 89 13.31 5.17 -16.03
CA GLU A 89 13.77 4.11 -16.95
C GLU A 89 13.03 2.81 -16.68
N ASN A 90 12.88 2.43 -15.43
CA ASN A 90 12.14 1.25 -15.04
C ASN A 90 10.65 1.38 -15.37
N ALA A 91 10.08 2.58 -15.23
CA ALA A 91 8.70 2.83 -15.60
C ALA A 91 8.47 2.63 -17.10
N ILE A 92 9.38 3.13 -17.94
CA ILE A 92 9.33 2.96 -19.39
C ILE A 92 9.44 1.48 -19.76
N THR A 93 10.40 0.77 -19.19
CA THR A 93 10.58 -0.67 -19.42
C THR A 93 9.32 -1.43 -19.00
N ARG A 94 8.75 -1.10 -17.86
CA ARG A 94 7.52 -1.71 -17.34
C ARG A 94 6.34 -1.48 -18.30
N CYS A 95 6.19 -0.25 -18.79
CA CYS A 95 5.13 0.08 -19.76
C CYS A 95 5.25 -0.74 -21.04
N LYS A 96 6.47 -0.94 -21.52
CA LYS A 96 6.72 -1.77 -22.71
C LYS A 96 6.36 -3.23 -22.48
N GLN A 97 6.68 -3.77 -21.31
CA GLN A 97 6.34 -5.14 -20.94
C GLN A 97 4.83 -5.36 -20.84
N LEU A 98 4.11 -4.37 -20.35
CA LEU A 98 2.67 -4.46 -20.10
C LEU A 98 1.82 -4.07 -21.30
N SER A 99 2.42 -3.45 -22.32
CA SER A 99 1.67 -2.96 -23.48
C SER A 99 0.93 -4.10 -24.18
N GLY A 100 -0.38 -3.90 -24.40
CA GLY A 100 -1.24 -4.89 -25.03
C GLY A 100 -1.59 -6.09 -24.14
N LYS A 101 -1.24 -6.04 -22.87
CA LYS A 101 -1.48 -7.12 -21.89
C LYS A 101 -2.33 -6.62 -20.74
N SER A 102 -2.80 -7.55 -19.93
CA SER A 102 -3.63 -7.23 -18.76
C SER A 102 -3.08 -7.87 -17.50
N GLY A 103 -3.50 -7.36 -16.36
CA GLY A 103 -3.14 -7.89 -15.05
C GLY A 103 -4.18 -7.46 -14.03
N TYR A 104 -3.87 -7.68 -12.75
CA TYR A 104 -4.78 -7.37 -11.65
C TYR A 104 -4.11 -6.43 -10.66
N LEU A 105 -4.79 -5.34 -10.33
CA LEU A 105 -4.35 -4.46 -9.23
C LEU A 105 -5.08 -4.89 -7.97
N HIS A 106 -4.31 -5.36 -6.99
CA HIS A 106 -4.83 -5.76 -5.68
C HIS A 106 -4.59 -4.64 -4.68
N THR A 107 -5.58 -4.34 -3.87
CA THR A 107 -5.44 -3.39 -2.77
C THR A 107 -5.98 -4.02 -1.50
N GLY A 108 -5.18 -4.04 -0.44
CA GLY A 108 -5.55 -4.53 0.89
C GLY A 108 -5.74 -3.37 1.85
N HIS A 109 -6.70 -3.53 2.76
CA HIS A 109 -6.99 -2.55 3.82
C HIS A 109 -6.99 -3.23 5.17
#